data_57a62d8c02e496667cf35f5866ea7c10
#
_entry.id   57a62d8c02e496667cf35f5866ea7c10
#
_cell.length_a   1.000
_cell.length_b   1.000
_cell.length_c   1.000
_cell.angle_alpha   90.00
_cell.angle_beta   90.00
_cell.angle_gamma   90.00
#
_symmetry.space_group_name_H-M   'P 1'
#
loop_
_entity.id
_entity.type
_entity.pdbx_description
1 polymer ?
#
loop_
_entity_poly.entity_id
_entity_poly.type
_entity_poly.pdbx_seq_one_letter_code
_entity_poly.pdbx_strand_id
1 'polypeptide(L)'
;MSTPRTAAAQPIFPITYLTTILFDHGAVRQLAGEMKAVGIGRPLLVTDRGVVAAGIAGRVLETIPQSNSIPRFEDTPSNPTEEAVLKALEVYKRGKCDGVVAVGGGSSMDLAKAVALLATHPGKLAEYMMALGGMAKITAAVAPVIAVPTTAGTGSEVGRGAMITLGDGRKLGLISPHLIPKRAICDPELTLGLPPGLTAATGMDAMTHCVETFLSPRVNPPAEAIALDGAERAARWIEKATQDGNDRDARWNMMMASMEGAMCFQKGLGAVHGMSHPLGAVKELNLHHGTLNAVILPAVLRYNEGHVGDKYARLRQRLGLPAGCDLSKYIKDLNARLKLPPNLKAMGVRETMIPVLAESAMQDHCTLTNPRPLDKGAYEMLFLAAMA
;
A
#
# COMPACT_ATOMS: atom_id res chain seq x y z
N MET A 1 -18.74 27.00 -10.72
CA MET A 1 -19.99 27.08 -9.91
C MET A 1 -20.19 25.74 -9.26
N SER A 2 -20.16 25.69 -7.91
CA SER A 2 -20.38 24.44 -7.17
C SER A 2 -21.87 24.09 -7.23
N THR A 3 -22.18 22.89 -7.71
CA THR A 3 -23.54 22.31 -7.65
C THR A 3 -24.03 22.31 -6.20
N PRO A 4 -25.26 22.78 -5.90
CA PRO A 4 -25.81 22.72 -4.54
C PRO A 4 -25.90 21.26 -4.09
N ARG A 5 -25.42 20.97 -2.89
CA ARG A 5 -25.59 19.67 -2.24
C ARG A 5 -27.09 19.46 -2.00
N THR A 6 -27.73 18.58 -2.77
CA THR A 6 -29.08 18.09 -2.49
C THR A 6 -29.04 17.25 -1.20
N ALA A 7 -29.97 17.56 -0.31
CA ALA A 7 -30.01 17.18 1.10
C ALA A 7 -30.46 15.74 1.38
N ALA A 8 -29.87 14.74 0.76
CA ALA A 8 -29.83 13.41 1.36
C ALA A 8 -28.57 13.38 2.24
N ALA A 9 -28.74 13.27 3.55
CA ALA A 9 -27.64 13.24 4.52
C ALA A 9 -26.65 12.15 4.15
N GLN A 10 -25.58 12.51 3.45
CA GLN A 10 -24.49 11.60 3.24
C GLN A 10 -23.82 11.28 4.57
N PRO A 11 -23.43 10.02 4.83
CA PRO A 11 -22.76 9.68 6.08
C PRO A 11 -21.49 10.53 6.24
N ILE A 12 -21.33 11.09 7.46
CA ILE A 12 -20.12 11.87 7.80
C ILE A 12 -18.96 10.90 7.94
N PHE A 13 -17.93 11.08 7.12
CA PHE A 13 -16.69 10.31 7.23
C PHE A 13 -15.64 11.16 7.96
N PRO A 14 -14.97 10.61 9.00
CA PRO A 14 -13.91 11.33 9.69
C PRO A 14 -12.70 11.53 8.77
N ILE A 15 -12.07 12.70 8.87
CA ILE A 15 -10.80 13.03 8.22
C ILE A 15 -9.72 12.92 9.28
N THR A 16 -8.74 12.01 9.08
CA THR A 16 -7.76 11.69 10.11
C THR A 16 -6.35 11.59 9.50
N TYR A 17 -5.41 12.40 10.01
CA TYR A 17 -3.98 12.33 9.69
C TYR A 17 -3.22 12.23 11.01
N LEU A 18 -2.67 11.04 11.36
CA LEU A 18 -2.30 10.73 12.74
C LEU A 18 -0.85 10.30 12.97
N THR A 19 -0.03 10.17 11.93
CA THR A 19 1.35 9.74 12.10
C THR A 19 2.33 10.91 12.04
N THR A 20 3.35 10.90 12.91
CA THR A 20 4.52 11.76 12.74
C THR A 20 5.46 11.13 11.72
N ILE A 21 5.79 11.90 10.69
CA ILE A 21 6.62 11.45 9.58
C ILE A 21 7.94 12.23 9.61
N LEU A 22 9.06 11.52 9.65
CA LEU A 22 10.38 12.08 9.41
C LEU A 22 10.74 11.75 7.98
N PHE A 23 10.91 12.76 7.16
CA PHE A 23 11.07 12.59 5.73
C PHE A 23 12.24 13.43 5.23
N ASP A 24 13.32 12.80 4.85
CA ASP A 24 14.40 13.33 4.01
C ASP A 24 15.52 12.29 3.92
N HIS A 25 16.53 12.57 3.10
CA HIS A 25 17.78 11.81 3.04
C HIS A 25 18.48 11.77 4.41
N GLY A 26 18.79 10.56 4.88
CA GLY A 26 19.42 10.36 6.17
C GLY A 26 18.47 10.41 7.36
N ALA A 27 17.13 10.46 7.14
CA ALA A 27 16.13 10.46 8.21
C ALA A 27 16.26 9.25 9.14
N VAL A 28 16.74 8.11 8.64
CA VAL A 28 16.94 6.88 9.44
C VAL A 28 17.87 7.09 10.64
N ARG A 29 18.76 8.07 10.61
CA ARG A 29 19.66 8.42 11.73
C ARG A 29 18.89 8.87 12.98
N GLN A 30 17.62 9.28 12.83
CA GLN A 30 16.76 9.67 13.95
C GLN A 30 16.10 8.47 14.66
N LEU A 31 16.26 7.24 14.14
CA LEU A 31 15.53 6.06 14.60
C LEU A 31 15.69 5.82 16.11
N ALA A 32 16.90 5.88 16.67
CA ALA A 32 17.14 5.68 18.10
C ALA A 32 16.41 6.73 18.97
N GLY A 33 16.40 8.00 18.53
CA GLY A 33 15.66 9.08 19.21
C GLY A 33 14.16 8.86 19.16
N GLU A 34 13.63 8.45 18.02
CA GLU A 34 12.20 8.20 17.82
C GLU A 34 11.73 6.95 18.57
N MET A 35 12.55 5.89 18.66
CA MET A 35 12.27 4.75 19.53
C MET A 35 12.05 5.18 20.98
N LYS A 36 12.96 6.01 21.51
CA LYS A 36 12.83 6.56 22.86
C LYS A 36 11.58 7.42 23.02
N ALA A 37 11.27 8.26 22.02
CA ALA A 37 10.12 9.14 22.03
C ALA A 37 8.78 8.40 22.09
N VAL A 38 8.70 7.19 21.50
CA VAL A 38 7.49 6.35 21.53
C VAL A 38 7.55 5.22 22.56
N GLY A 39 8.57 5.19 23.42
CA GLY A 39 8.69 4.25 24.54
C GLY A 39 9.19 2.85 24.13
N ILE A 40 9.88 2.73 23.00
CA ILE A 40 10.50 1.45 22.56
C ILE A 40 11.93 1.37 23.11
N GLY A 41 12.14 0.50 24.08
CA GLY A 41 13.46 0.21 24.63
C GLY A 41 14.06 -1.11 24.14
N ARG A 42 13.21 -2.06 23.75
CA ARG A 42 13.58 -3.40 23.26
C ARG A 42 12.74 -3.74 22.01
N PRO A 43 13.10 -3.25 20.82
CA PRO A 43 12.35 -3.51 19.62
C PRO A 43 12.49 -4.96 19.15
N LEU A 44 11.45 -5.50 18.48
CA LEU A 44 11.63 -6.54 17.48
C LEU A 44 11.91 -5.85 16.13
N LEU A 45 13.02 -6.17 15.47
CA LEU A 45 13.21 -5.80 14.08
C LEU A 45 12.46 -6.80 13.19
N VAL A 46 11.56 -6.30 12.35
CA VAL A 46 10.86 -7.10 11.33
C VAL A 46 11.32 -6.66 9.96
N THR A 47 11.80 -7.61 9.15
CA THR A 47 12.30 -7.35 7.81
C THR A 47 12.17 -8.60 6.92
N ASP A 48 12.69 -8.57 5.72
CA ASP A 48 12.74 -9.70 4.79
C ASP A 48 14.16 -9.97 4.30
N ARG A 49 14.37 -11.17 3.75
CA ARG A 49 15.68 -11.62 3.29
C ARG A 49 16.26 -10.75 2.16
N GLY A 50 15.42 -10.15 1.32
CA GLY A 50 15.87 -9.24 0.26
C GLY A 50 16.48 -7.96 0.82
N VAL A 51 15.83 -7.37 1.83
CA VAL A 51 16.32 -6.18 2.54
C VAL A 51 17.61 -6.48 3.31
N VAL A 52 17.72 -7.68 3.91
CA VAL A 52 18.95 -8.14 4.56
C VAL A 52 20.08 -8.32 3.54
N ALA A 53 19.83 -9.01 2.43
CA ALA A 53 20.82 -9.27 1.38
C ALA A 53 21.31 -7.97 0.71
N ALA A 54 20.44 -6.95 0.61
CA ALA A 54 20.79 -5.61 0.12
C ALA A 54 21.62 -4.79 1.14
N GLY A 55 21.86 -5.30 2.35
CA GLY A 55 22.59 -4.60 3.41
C GLY A 55 21.78 -3.49 4.10
N ILE A 56 20.54 -3.27 3.70
CA ILE A 56 19.70 -2.16 4.20
C ILE A 56 19.36 -2.37 5.68
N ALA A 57 19.00 -3.60 6.07
CA ALA A 57 18.73 -3.93 7.48
C ALA A 57 19.95 -3.64 8.38
N GLY A 58 21.17 -3.94 7.90
CA GLY A 58 22.42 -3.62 8.60
C GLY A 58 22.60 -2.10 8.79
N ARG A 59 22.42 -1.32 7.72
CA ARG A 59 22.50 0.17 7.79
C ARG A 59 21.51 0.76 8.78
N VAL A 60 20.29 0.23 8.84
CA VAL A 60 19.29 0.68 9.83
C VAL A 60 19.72 0.31 11.23
N LEU A 61 20.19 -0.92 11.44
CA LEU A 61 20.66 -1.37 12.76
C LEU A 61 21.83 -0.57 13.29
N GLU A 62 22.76 -0.12 12.43
CA GLU A 62 23.89 0.74 12.82
C GLU A 62 23.44 2.05 13.47
N THR A 63 22.21 2.50 13.22
CA THR A 63 21.66 3.72 13.84
C THR A 63 21.12 3.48 15.25
N ILE A 64 21.03 2.21 15.71
CA ILE A 64 20.49 1.84 17.02
C ILE A 64 21.63 1.40 17.93
N PRO A 65 21.80 2.01 19.11
CA PRO A 65 22.77 1.54 20.10
C PRO A 65 22.54 0.07 20.49
N GLN A 66 23.62 -0.69 20.66
CA GLN A 66 23.57 -2.11 21.04
C GLN A 66 22.74 -3.00 20.10
N SER A 67 22.70 -2.68 18.83
CA SER A 67 21.91 -3.35 17.81
C SER A 67 22.16 -4.87 17.68
N ASN A 68 23.32 -5.38 18.11
CA ASN A 68 23.65 -6.80 18.09
C ASN A 68 22.75 -7.66 18.97
N SER A 69 22.13 -7.07 20.01
CA SER A 69 21.23 -7.77 20.94
C SER A 69 19.75 -7.68 20.54
N ILE A 70 19.41 -6.95 19.47
CA ILE A 70 18.03 -6.77 19.02
C ILE A 70 17.52 -8.06 18.40
N PRO A 71 16.39 -8.63 18.89
CA PRO A 71 15.69 -9.72 18.25
C PRO A 71 15.27 -9.36 16.82
N ARG A 72 15.43 -10.31 15.89
CA ARG A 72 15.14 -10.09 14.46
C ARG A 72 14.22 -11.18 13.94
N PHE A 73 13.28 -10.78 13.08
CA PHE A 73 12.52 -11.66 12.22
C PHE A 73 12.78 -11.23 10.78
N GLU A 74 13.50 -12.06 10.03
CA GLU A 74 14.01 -11.75 8.68
C GLU A 74 13.31 -12.56 7.58
N ASP A 75 12.32 -13.39 7.96
CA ASP A 75 11.63 -14.32 7.07
C ASP A 75 10.22 -13.84 6.65
N THR A 76 10.03 -12.51 6.51
CA THR A 76 8.76 -12.00 6.01
C THR A 76 8.56 -12.42 4.56
N PRO A 77 7.48 -13.14 4.20
CA PRO A 77 7.18 -13.48 2.81
C PRO A 77 6.63 -12.28 2.05
N SER A 78 6.74 -12.28 0.71
CA SER A 78 6.23 -11.21 -0.17
C SER A 78 4.72 -10.93 -0.02
N ASN A 79 3.95 -11.94 0.38
CA ASN A 79 2.58 -11.80 0.87
C ASN A 79 2.55 -12.33 2.30
N PRO A 80 2.44 -11.47 3.32
CA PRO A 80 2.58 -11.90 4.70
C PRO A 80 1.45 -12.86 5.10
N THR A 81 1.84 -13.94 5.79
CA THR A 81 0.93 -15.01 6.21
C THR A 81 0.73 -15.02 7.71
N GLU A 82 -0.41 -15.55 8.16
CA GLU A 82 -0.68 -15.77 9.59
C GLU A 82 0.43 -16.60 10.26
N GLU A 83 0.96 -17.63 9.57
CA GLU A 83 2.06 -18.44 10.06
C GLU A 83 3.31 -17.60 10.34
N ALA A 84 3.69 -16.70 9.41
CA ALA A 84 4.83 -15.81 9.58
C ALA A 84 4.61 -14.82 10.74
N VAL A 85 3.37 -14.29 10.88
CA VAL A 85 3.00 -13.43 12.02
C VAL A 85 3.19 -14.17 13.33
N LEU A 86 2.73 -15.42 13.46
CA LEU A 86 2.85 -16.21 14.68
C LEU A 86 4.32 -16.52 15.01
N LYS A 87 5.14 -16.88 14.02
CA LYS A 87 6.59 -17.07 14.20
C LYS A 87 7.28 -15.79 14.69
N ALA A 88 6.96 -14.64 14.10
CA ALA A 88 7.51 -13.36 14.52
C ALA A 88 7.04 -12.97 15.93
N LEU A 89 5.79 -13.28 16.29
CA LEU A 89 5.26 -13.07 17.64
C LEU A 89 5.99 -13.89 18.69
N GLU A 90 6.40 -15.13 18.39
CA GLU A 90 7.23 -15.95 19.28
C GLU A 90 8.60 -15.29 19.53
N VAL A 91 9.22 -14.73 18.47
CA VAL A 91 10.48 -13.98 18.60
C VAL A 91 10.28 -12.74 19.48
N TYR A 92 9.18 -12.00 19.28
CA TYR A 92 8.82 -10.83 20.07
C TYR A 92 8.70 -11.18 21.56
N LYS A 93 7.94 -12.24 21.88
CA LYS A 93 7.71 -12.69 23.27
C LYS A 93 8.99 -13.19 23.92
N ARG A 94 9.76 -14.04 23.24
CA ARG A 94 11.04 -14.56 23.73
C ARG A 94 12.07 -13.45 23.99
N GLY A 95 12.10 -12.45 23.10
CA GLY A 95 12.96 -11.27 23.23
C GLY A 95 12.48 -10.27 24.28
N LYS A 96 11.29 -10.49 24.89
CA LYS A 96 10.63 -9.53 25.80
C LYS A 96 10.57 -8.14 25.19
N CYS A 97 10.23 -8.07 23.89
CA CYS A 97 10.15 -6.82 23.15
C CYS A 97 8.99 -5.96 23.66
N ASP A 98 9.11 -4.64 23.51
CA ASP A 98 8.11 -3.64 23.93
C ASP A 98 7.59 -2.80 22.76
N GLY A 99 8.09 -3.07 21.53
CA GLY A 99 7.65 -2.43 20.30
C GLY A 99 8.26 -3.12 19.08
N VAL A 100 7.92 -2.62 17.89
CA VAL A 100 8.38 -3.19 16.61
C VAL A 100 8.99 -2.10 15.76
N VAL A 101 10.15 -2.37 15.17
CA VAL A 101 10.76 -1.59 14.08
C VAL A 101 10.61 -2.40 12.80
N ALA A 102 9.77 -1.94 11.89
CA ALA A 102 9.52 -2.58 10.61
C ALA A 102 10.42 -1.95 9.54
N VAL A 103 11.34 -2.72 8.96
CA VAL A 103 12.25 -2.26 7.91
C VAL A 103 11.97 -3.06 6.64
N GLY A 104 11.43 -2.42 5.61
CA GLY A 104 11.09 -3.13 4.38
C GLY A 104 9.98 -2.49 3.57
N GLY A 105 9.41 -3.24 2.66
CA GLY A 105 8.22 -2.87 1.92
C GLY A 105 6.93 -3.13 2.71
N GLY A 106 5.78 -3.02 2.03
CA GLY A 106 4.47 -3.23 2.63
C GLY A 106 4.33 -4.52 3.40
N SER A 107 4.88 -5.63 2.89
CA SER A 107 4.79 -6.95 3.54
C SER A 107 5.42 -6.97 4.92
N SER A 108 6.63 -6.41 5.07
CA SER A 108 7.31 -6.31 6.37
C SER A 108 6.55 -5.41 7.34
N MET A 109 6.00 -4.30 6.85
CA MET A 109 5.22 -3.37 7.67
C MET A 109 3.87 -3.97 8.09
N ASP A 110 3.19 -4.67 7.20
CA ASP A 110 1.90 -5.31 7.48
C ASP A 110 2.07 -6.46 8.50
N LEU A 111 3.12 -7.28 8.32
CA LEU A 111 3.46 -8.32 9.30
C LEU A 111 3.76 -7.70 10.67
N ALA A 112 4.55 -6.63 10.71
CA ALA A 112 4.90 -5.92 11.94
C ALA A 112 3.67 -5.38 12.69
N LYS A 113 2.70 -4.80 11.97
CA LYS A 113 1.43 -4.34 12.55
C LYS A 113 0.62 -5.49 13.15
N ALA A 114 0.56 -6.63 12.44
CA ALA A 114 -0.13 -7.82 12.93
C ALA A 114 0.54 -8.41 14.19
N VAL A 115 1.88 -8.42 14.23
CA VAL A 115 2.64 -8.82 15.43
C VAL A 115 2.37 -7.87 16.59
N ALA A 116 2.43 -6.55 16.35
CA ALA A 116 2.17 -5.53 17.36
C ALA A 116 0.75 -5.65 17.95
N LEU A 117 -0.24 -5.99 17.12
CA LEU A 117 -1.60 -6.28 17.56
C LEU A 117 -1.64 -7.50 18.47
N LEU A 118 -1.15 -8.66 18.00
CA LEU A 118 -1.21 -9.92 18.75
C LEU A 118 -0.28 -9.95 19.98
N ALA A 119 0.68 -9.05 20.08
CA ALA A 119 1.53 -8.89 21.26
C ALA A 119 0.74 -8.39 22.48
N THR A 120 -0.37 -7.69 22.26
CA THR A 120 -1.13 -7.00 23.31
C THR A 120 -2.61 -7.38 23.35
N HIS A 121 -3.13 -8.05 22.32
CA HIS A 121 -4.52 -8.45 22.22
C HIS A 121 -4.65 -9.97 22.24
N PRO A 122 -5.58 -10.54 23.05
CA PRO A 122 -5.80 -12.00 23.12
C PRO A 122 -6.55 -12.50 21.90
N GLY A 123 -6.53 -13.83 21.69
CA GLY A 123 -7.31 -14.49 20.63
C GLY A 123 -6.53 -14.73 19.35
N LYS A 124 -7.26 -15.11 18.29
CA LYS A 124 -6.68 -15.45 16.99
C LYS A 124 -6.70 -14.24 16.04
N LEU A 125 -5.75 -14.19 15.13
CA LEU A 125 -5.63 -13.10 14.16
C LEU A 125 -6.93 -12.89 13.35
N ALA A 126 -7.60 -13.96 12.97
CA ALA A 126 -8.88 -13.92 12.24
C ALA A 126 -9.98 -13.09 12.96
N GLU A 127 -9.96 -13.04 14.29
CA GLU A 127 -10.96 -12.31 15.08
C GLU A 127 -10.88 -10.80 14.94
N TYR A 128 -9.77 -10.27 14.39
CA TYR A 128 -9.51 -8.85 14.18
C TYR A 128 -9.68 -8.42 12.73
N MET A 129 -9.94 -9.36 11.80
CA MET A 129 -10.14 -9.03 10.39
C MET A 129 -11.39 -8.19 10.16
N MET A 130 -11.26 -7.14 9.34
CA MET A 130 -12.37 -6.23 9.05
C MET A 130 -13.57 -6.96 8.45
N ALA A 131 -13.34 -7.83 7.46
CA ALA A 131 -14.39 -8.61 6.80
C ALA A 131 -15.14 -9.56 7.76
N LEU A 132 -14.56 -9.87 8.92
CA LEU A 132 -15.16 -10.71 9.97
C LEU A 132 -15.68 -9.89 11.17
N GLY A 133 -15.82 -8.57 11.01
CA GLY A 133 -16.34 -7.66 12.05
C GLY A 133 -15.35 -7.32 13.16
N GLY A 134 -14.05 -7.59 12.98
CA GLY A 134 -13.04 -7.49 14.02
C GLY A 134 -12.51 -6.08 14.32
N MET A 135 -12.86 -5.07 13.50
CA MET A 135 -12.29 -3.71 13.64
C MET A 135 -12.44 -3.11 15.05
N ALA A 136 -13.62 -3.25 15.65
CA ALA A 136 -13.91 -2.69 16.98
C ALA A 136 -13.14 -3.36 18.12
N LYS A 137 -12.56 -4.53 17.90
CA LYS A 137 -11.74 -5.24 18.88
C LYS A 137 -10.30 -4.74 18.95
N ILE A 138 -9.85 -3.98 17.93
CA ILE A 138 -8.51 -3.40 17.90
C ILE A 138 -8.50 -2.10 18.67
N THR A 139 -7.81 -2.06 19.78
CA THR A 139 -7.78 -0.93 20.70
C THR A 139 -6.45 -0.17 20.66
N ALA A 140 -6.37 0.95 21.38
CA ALA A 140 -5.13 1.72 21.52
C ALA A 140 -3.99 0.99 22.24
N ALA A 141 -4.26 -0.20 22.79
CA ALA A 141 -3.26 -1.05 23.45
C ALA A 141 -2.27 -1.71 22.49
N VAL A 142 -2.47 -1.60 21.17
CA VAL A 142 -1.50 -2.11 20.17
C VAL A 142 -0.09 -1.63 20.50
N ALA A 143 0.88 -2.54 20.50
CA ALA A 143 2.27 -2.20 20.74
C ALA A 143 2.78 -1.16 19.75
N PRO A 144 3.66 -0.22 20.13
CA PRO A 144 4.14 0.81 19.24
C PRO A 144 4.93 0.22 18.05
N VAL A 145 4.67 0.75 16.86
CA VAL A 145 5.38 0.41 15.63
C VAL A 145 6.08 1.65 15.08
N ILE A 146 7.35 1.53 14.72
CA ILE A 146 8.06 2.47 13.86
C ILE A 146 8.23 1.80 12.50
N ALA A 147 7.82 2.47 11.43
CA ALA A 147 7.94 1.97 10.07
C ALA A 147 9.07 2.70 9.34
N VAL A 148 9.93 1.93 8.70
CA VAL A 148 11.08 2.40 7.89
C VAL A 148 10.95 1.79 6.51
N PRO A 149 10.24 2.45 5.56
CA PRO A 149 10.02 1.92 4.22
C PRO A 149 11.32 1.85 3.42
N THR A 150 11.49 0.78 2.66
CA THR A 150 12.60 0.56 1.72
C THR A 150 12.12 0.47 0.27
N THR A 151 10.84 0.67 0.05
CA THR A 151 10.18 0.76 -1.27
C THR A 151 9.30 2.00 -1.30
N ALA A 152 9.03 2.50 -2.49
CA ALA A 152 8.15 3.64 -2.72
C ALA A 152 6.89 3.16 -3.47
N GLY A 153 5.87 2.69 -2.74
CA GLY A 153 4.67 2.12 -3.37
C GLY A 153 3.49 2.00 -2.42
N THR A 154 3.56 1.11 -1.45
CA THR A 154 2.43 0.72 -0.61
C THR A 154 1.98 1.80 0.38
N GLY A 155 2.92 2.65 0.84
CA GLY A 155 2.64 3.65 1.86
C GLY A 155 2.17 3.09 3.20
N SER A 156 2.43 1.80 3.48
CA SER A 156 1.99 1.15 4.72
C SER A 156 2.53 1.83 5.98
N GLU A 157 3.62 2.61 5.87
CA GLU A 157 4.21 3.39 6.96
C GLU A 157 3.26 4.45 7.54
N VAL A 158 2.30 4.92 6.75
CA VAL A 158 1.26 5.89 7.19
C VAL A 158 -0.15 5.31 7.09
N GLY A 159 -0.28 4.08 6.60
CA GLY A 159 -1.56 3.40 6.41
C GLY A 159 -2.10 2.76 7.69
N ARG A 160 -3.44 2.75 7.82
CA ARG A 160 -4.16 2.11 8.94
C ARG A 160 -4.48 0.63 8.73
N GLY A 161 -4.06 0.06 7.61
CA GLY A 161 -4.31 -1.32 7.21
C GLY A 161 -3.08 -2.21 7.30
N ALA A 162 -3.33 -3.52 7.37
CA ALA A 162 -2.35 -4.57 7.13
C ALA A 162 -3.04 -5.76 6.46
N MET A 163 -2.52 -6.20 5.31
CA MET A 163 -3.10 -7.30 4.53
C MET A 163 -2.38 -8.60 4.86
N ILE A 164 -3.09 -9.57 5.43
CA ILE A 164 -2.52 -10.86 5.86
C ILE A 164 -3.28 -12.01 5.22
N THR A 165 -2.54 -12.99 4.70
CA THR A 165 -3.13 -14.25 4.22
C THR A 165 -3.30 -15.20 5.42
N LEU A 166 -4.54 -15.54 5.73
CA LEU A 166 -4.89 -16.47 6.81
C LEU A 166 -4.55 -17.92 6.44
N GLY A 167 -4.56 -18.80 7.44
CA GLY A 167 -4.33 -20.23 7.27
C GLY A 167 -5.32 -20.92 6.31
N ASP A 168 -6.53 -20.37 6.13
CA ASP A 168 -7.52 -20.85 5.17
C ASP A 168 -7.31 -20.34 3.73
N GLY A 169 -6.25 -19.56 3.49
CA GLY A 169 -5.88 -19.03 2.18
C GLY A 169 -6.51 -17.68 1.83
N ARG A 170 -7.44 -17.13 2.62
CA ARG A 170 -8.02 -15.81 2.37
C ARG A 170 -7.04 -14.71 2.73
N LYS A 171 -6.82 -13.74 1.83
CA LYS A 171 -6.06 -12.52 2.11
C LYS A 171 -7.03 -11.44 2.58
N LEU A 172 -6.97 -11.12 3.88
CA LEU A 172 -7.91 -10.21 4.53
C LEU A 172 -7.17 -9.05 5.21
N GLY A 173 -7.87 -7.92 5.38
CA GLY A 173 -7.34 -6.72 5.99
C GLY A 173 -7.64 -6.63 7.49
N LEU A 174 -6.60 -6.36 8.27
CA LEU A 174 -6.69 -5.72 9.58
C LEU A 174 -6.81 -4.22 9.33
N ILE A 175 -7.86 -3.56 9.79
CA ILE A 175 -8.05 -2.12 9.57
C ILE A 175 -8.45 -1.44 10.88
N SER A 176 -7.60 -0.52 11.35
CA SER A 176 -7.88 0.28 12.54
C SER A 176 -6.98 1.52 12.58
N PRO A 177 -7.42 2.67 13.08
CA PRO A 177 -6.54 3.81 13.34
C PRO A 177 -5.41 3.47 14.34
N HIS A 178 -5.60 2.45 15.18
CA HIS A 178 -4.58 2.01 16.15
C HIS A 178 -3.43 1.22 15.52
N LEU A 179 -3.57 0.78 14.25
CA LEU A 179 -2.52 0.10 13.48
C LEU A 179 -1.61 1.07 12.71
N ILE A 180 -1.94 2.36 12.67
CA ILE A 180 -1.05 3.35 12.07
C ILE A 180 0.25 3.37 12.88
N PRO A 181 1.43 3.21 12.24
CA PRO A 181 2.71 3.30 12.95
C PRO A 181 2.83 4.62 13.72
N LYS A 182 3.38 4.59 14.91
CA LYS A 182 3.57 5.78 15.75
C LYS A 182 4.56 6.77 15.14
N ARG A 183 5.48 6.25 14.31
CA ARG A 183 6.44 7.01 13.52
C ARG A 183 6.61 6.35 12.15
N ALA A 184 6.72 7.17 11.12
CA ALA A 184 7.20 6.78 9.82
C ALA A 184 8.55 7.48 9.58
N ILE A 185 9.61 6.73 9.30
CA ILE A 185 10.92 7.26 8.98
C ILE A 185 11.20 6.99 7.52
N CYS A 186 10.84 7.95 6.69
CA CYS A 186 10.90 7.87 5.24
C CYS A 186 12.24 8.44 4.75
N ASP A 187 13.22 7.56 4.61
CA ASP A 187 14.56 7.90 4.12
C ASP A 187 14.72 7.41 2.67
N PRO A 188 14.70 8.32 1.67
CA PRO A 188 14.85 7.92 0.27
C PRO A 188 16.16 7.17 -0.05
N GLU A 189 17.20 7.34 0.77
CA GLU A 189 18.47 6.60 0.59
C GLU A 189 18.32 5.09 0.79
N LEU A 190 17.29 4.65 1.52
CA LEU A 190 17.00 3.23 1.71
C LEU A 190 16.34 2.59 0.49
N THR A 191 15.95 3.39 -0.51
CA THR A 191 15.40 2.92 -1.79
C THR A 191 16.44 2.92 -2.92
N LEU A 192 17.62 3.49 -2.69
CA LEU A 192 18.71 3.47 -3.68
C LEU A 192 19.09 2.02 -4.00
N GLY A 193 19.29 1.75 -5.28
CA GLY A 193 19.62 0.39 -5.74
C GLY A 193 18.44 -0.60 -5.77
N LEU A 194 17.21 -0.17 -5.44
CA LEU A 194 16.03 -1.03 -5.66
C LEU A 194 15.95 -1.41 -7.14
N PRO A 195 15.78 -2.71 -7.48
CA PRO A 195 15.75 -3.17 -8.87
C PRO A 195 14.72 -2.42 -9.74
N PRO A 196 15.03 -2.11 -11.01
CA PRO A 196 14.14 -1.33 -11.88
C PRO A 196 12.71 -1.87 -11.97
N GLY A 197 12.54 -3.20 -12.08
CA GLY A 197 11.21 -3.83 -12.12
C GLY A 197 10.40 -3.61 -10.84
N LEU A 198 11.04 -3.67 -9.66
CA LEU A 198 10.38 -3.37 -8.39
C LEU A 198 10.09 -1.88 -8.26
N THR A 199 11.02 -1.01 -8.69
CA THR A 199 10.80 0.45 -8.71
C THR A 199 9.59 0.81 -9.57
N ALA A 200 9.49 0.25 -10.78
CA ALA A 200 8.35 0.44 -11.67
C ALA A 200 7.04 -0.06 -11.05
N ALA A 201 7.03 -1.29 -10.55
CA ALA A 201 5.83 -1.90 -9.98
C ALA A 201 5.33 -1.17 -8.74
N THR A 202 6.22 -0.83 -7.80
CA THR A 202 5.83 -0.10 -6.59
C THR A 202 5.45 1.34 -6.90
N GLY A 203 6.15 2.00 -7.82
CA GLY A 203 5.80 3.36 -8.24
C GLY A 203 4.43 3.45 -8.93
N MET A 204 4.07 2.44 -9.72
CA MET A 204 2.71 2.34 -10.30
C MET A 204 1.65 2.01 -9.26
N ASP A 205 1.99 1.32 -8.19
CA ASP A 205 1.13 1.13 -7.02
C ASP A 205 0.80 2.49 -6.37
N ALA A 206 1.82 3.31 -6.09
CA ALA A 206 1.64 4.68 -5.58
C ALA A 206 0.77 5.54 -6.52
N MET A 207 1.01 5.47 -7.83
CA MET A 207 0.18 6.15 -8.85
C MET A 207 -1.27 5.68 -8.74
N THR A 208 -1.50 4.38 -8.64
CA THR A 208 -2.85 3.80 -8.57
C THR A 208 -3.57 4.23 -7.30
N HIS A 209 -2.89 4.24 -6.15
CA HIS A 209 -3.44 4.75 -4.90
C HIS A 209 -3.93 6.19 -5.04
N CYS A 210 -3.10 7.06 -5.62
CA CYS A 210 -3.45 8.45 -5.84
C CYS A 210 -4.64 8.60 -6.79
N VAL A 211 -4.62 7.89 -7.92
CA VAL A 211 -5.68 7.97 -8.94
C VAL A 211 -7.01 7.46 -8.40
N GLU A 212 -7.06 6.26 -7.83
CA GLU A 212 -8.31 5.70 -7.31
C GLU A 212 -8.89 6.53 -6.17
N THR A 213 -8.05 6.98 -5.25
CA THR A 213 -8.48 7.85 -4.15
C THR A 213 -9.04 9.18 -4.67
N PHE A 214 -8.36 9.81 -5.63
CA PHE A 214 -8.87 11.04 -6.23
C PHE A 214 -10.23 10.81 -6.88
N LEU A 215 -10.41 9.70 -7.59
CA LEU A 215 -11.66 9.36 -8.29
C LEU A 215 -12.79 8.94 -7.35
N SER A 216 -12.50 8.39 -6.18
CA SER A 216 -13.51 7.95 -5.21
C SER A 216 -14.62 9.01 -5.02
N PRO A 217 -15.91 8.62 -4.91
CA PRO A 217 -17.03 9.54 -4.76
C PRO A 217 -17.16 10.16 -3.36
N ARG A 218 -16.44 9.61 -2.36
CA ARG A 218 -16.48 10.17 -1.01
C ARG A 218 -15.94 11.60 -0.97
N VAL A 219 -16.49 12.42 -0.10
CA VAL A 219 -16.09 13.81 0.06
C VAL A 219 -14.94 13.90 1.08
N ASN A 220 -13.74 14.21 0.61
CA ASN A 220 -12.58 14.51 1.42
C ASN A 220 -11.62 15.41 0.63
N PRO A 221 -11.87 16.75 0.59
CA PRO A 221 -11.04 17.68 -0.19
C PRO A 221 -9.53 17.64 0.15
N PRO A 222 -9.10 17.53 1.43
CA PRO A 222 -7.69 17.35 1.75
C PRO A 222 -7.08 16.11 1.09
N ALA A 223 -7.76 14.96 1.13
CA ALA A 223 -7.28 13.74 0.47
C ALA A 223 -7.22 13.90 -1.05
N GLU A 224 -8.16 14.64 -1.67
CA GLU A 224 -8.10 14.92 -3.11
C GLU A 224 -6.90 15.77 -3.50
N ALA A 225 -6.55 16.77 -2.69
CA ALA A 225 -5.38 17.62 -2.93
C ALA A 225 -4.08 16.81 -2.83
N ILE A 226 -3.95 15.98 -1.78
CA ILE A 226 -2.80 15.09 -1.57
C ILE A 226 -2.69 14.08 -2.72
N ALA A 227 -3.81 13.45 -3.11
CA ALA A 227 -3.83 12.47 -4.20
C ALA A 227 -3.38 13.07 -5.55
N LEU A 228 -3.74 14.31 -5.84
CA LEU A 228 -3.31 15.00 -7.06
C LEU A 228 -1.82 15.33 -7.05
N ASP A 229 -1.25 15.73 -5.91
CA ASP A 229 0.19 15.99 -5.80
C ASP A 229 0.98 14.68 -5.97
N GLY A 230 0.56 13.60 -5.28
CA GLY A 230 1.19 12.29 -5.40
C GLY A 230 1.11 11.71 -6.81
N ALA A 231 -0.01 11.87 -7.51
CA ALA A 231 -0.16 11.43 -8.90
C ALA A 231 0.78 12.19 -9.85
N GLU A 232 0.92 13.52 -9.67
CA GLU A 232 1.86 14.34 -10.44
C GLU A 232 3.31 13.90 -10.22
N ARG A 233 3.71 13.71 -8.96
CA ARG A 233 5.06 13.23 -8.62
C ARG A 233 5.33 11.87 -9.25
N ALA A 234 4.43 10.91 -9.07
CA ALA A 234 4.59 9.58 -9.65
C ALA A 234 4.72 9.65 -11.17
N ALA A 235 3.86 10.40 -11.88
CA ALA A 235 3.93 10.55 -13.33
C ALA A 235 5.25 11.17 -13.80
N ARG A 236 5.77 12.15 -13.06
CA ARG A 236 6.96 12.90 -13.44
C ARG A 236 8.27 12.14 -13.17
N TRP A 237 8.29 11.31 -12.12
CA TRP A 237 9.56 10.78 -11.61
C TRP A 237 9.71 9.26 -11.73
N ILE A 238 8.65 8.51 -11.99
CA ILE A 238 8.71 7.04 -12.01
C ILE A 238 9.65 6.50 -13.09
N GLU A 239 9.62 7.07 -14.30
CA GLU A 239 10.49 6.63 -15.39
C GLU A 239 11.95 6.89 -15.04
N LYS A 240 12.25 8.07 -14.50
CA LYS A 240 13.61 8.44 -14.08
C LYS A 240 14.11 7.54 -12.96
N ALA A 241 13.32 7.32 -11.92
CA ALA A 241 13.66 6.43 -10.81
C ALA A 241 13.87 4.97 -11.26
N THR A 242 13.15 4.53 -12.32
CA THR A 242 13.29 3.19 -12.88
C THR A 242 14.54 3.06 -13.76
N GLN A 243 14.88 4.11 -14.52
CA GLN A 243 16.05 4.14 -15.41
C GLN A 243 17.36 4.33 -14.63
N ASP A 244 17.35 5.20 -13.64
CA ASP A 244 18.48 5.45 -12.75
C ASP A 244 18.05 5.27 -11.28
N GLY A 245 18.32 4.08 -10.77
CA GLY A 245 17.99 3.73 -9.39
C GLY A 245 18.76 4.52 -8.33
N ASN A 246 19.79 5.28 -8.72
CA ASN A 246 20.62 6.10 -7.84
C ASN A 246 20.27 7.59 -7.90
N ASP A 247 19.33 8.00 -8.77
CA ASP A 247 18.85 9.38 -8.81
C ASP A 247 18.12 9.73 -7.50
N ARG A 248 18.76 10.52 -6.68
CA ARG A 248 18.29 10.90 -5.34
C ARG A 248 16.98 11.69 -5.39
N ASP A 249 16.85 12.62 -6.35
CA ASP A 249 15.65 13.44 -6.49
C ASP A 249 14.46 12.58 -6.94
N ALA A 250 14.69 11.65 -7.87
CA ALA A 250 13.65 10.72 -8.30
C ALA A 250 13.21 9.81 -7.16
N ARG A 251 14.13 9.27 -6.37
CA ARG A 251 13.81 8.45 -5.17
C ARG A 251 13.04 9.26 -4.13
N TRP A 252 13.46 10.50 -3.88
CA TRP A 252 12.78 11.40 -2.95
C TRP A 252 11.32 11.63 -3.37
N ASN A 253 11.11 11.99 -4.65
CA ASN A 253 9.77 12.26 -5.17
C ASN A 253 8.90 11.00 -5.24
N MET A 254 9.45 9.84 -5.59
CA MET A 254 8.69 8.59 -5.59
C MET A 254 8.30 8.16 -4.17
N MET A 255 9.17 8.32 -3.16
CA MET A 255 8.83 8.04 -1.77
C MET A 255 7.75 9.01 -1.26
N MET A 256 7.80 10.29 -1.63
CA MET A 256 6.76 11.25 -1.33
C MET A 256 5.43 10.84 -1.96
N ALA A 257 5.42 10.48 -3.25
CA ALA A 257 4.21 10.01 -3.94
C ALA A 257 3.59 8.76 -3.29
N SER A 258 4.42 7.83 -2.83
CA SER A 258 3.99 6.62 -2.11
C SER A 258 3.29 6.98 -0.80
N MET A 259 3.92 7.82 0.00
CA MET A 259 3.38 8.30 1.27
C MET A 259 2.05 9.06 1.06
N GLU A 260 2.00 9.97 0.10
CA GLU A 260 0.80 10.74 -0.24
C GLU A 260 -0.35 9.85 -0.72
N GLY A 261 -0.05 8.84 -1.54
CA GLY A 261 -1.01 7.82 -1.96
C GLY A 261 -1.66 7.12 -0.79
N ALA A 262 -0.88 6.75 0.22
CA ALA A 262 -1.41 6.11 1.42
C ALA A 262 -2.10 7.09 2.39
N MET A 263 -1.62 8.31 2.53
CA MET A 263 -2.30 9.32 3.35
C MET A 263 -3.72 9.59 2.85
N CYS A 264 -3.96 9.50 1.55
CA CYS A 264 -5.28 9.74 0.99
C CYS A 264 -6.22 8.52 0.99
N PHE A 265 -5.78 7.27 1.32
CA PHE A 265 -6.61 6.05 1.35
C PHE A 265 -7.90 6.17 2.15
N GLN A 266 -7.94 7.01 3.17
CA GLN A 266 -9.13 7.20 3.98
C GLN A 266 -10.35 7.65 3.16
N LYS A 267 -10.14 8.22 1.98
CA LYS A 267 -11.22 8.56 1.05
C LYS A 267 -11.76 7.32 0.32
N GLY A 268 -10.99 6.24 0.28
CA GLY A 268 -11.33 4.95 -0.35
C GLY A 268 -10.63 4.76 -1.68
N LEU A 269 -10.35 3.51 -2.00
CA LEU A 269 -9.81 3.02 -3.27
C LEU A 269 -10.95 2.60 -4.20
N GLY A 270 -10.70 1.77 -5.21
CA GLY A 270 -11.70 1.37 -6.20
C GLY A 270 -11.48 -0.02 -6.78
N ALA A 271 -11.95 -0.21 -8.00
CA ALA A 271 -11.98 -1.50 -8.69
C ALA A 271 -10.59 -2.09 -8.95
N VAL A 272 -9.54 -1.26 -9.12
CA VAL A 272 -8.18 -1.79 -9.32
C VAL A 272 -7.76 -2.61 -8.12
N HIS A 273 -7.88 -2.06 -6.92
CA HIS A 273 -7.56 -2.78 -5.68
C HIS A 273 -8.54 -3.92 -5.42
N GLY A 274 -9.84 -3.73 -5.70
CA GLY A 274 -10.84 -4.79 -5.61
C GLY A 274 -10.49 -6.02 -6.45
N MET A 275 -9.86 -5.83 -7.62
CA MET A 275 -9.41 -6.92 -8.49
C MET A 275 -8.04 -7.47 -8.10
N SER A 276 -7.11 -6.63 -7.68
CA SER A 276 -5.74 -7.05 -7.40
C SER A 276 -5.60 -7.83 -6.09
N HIS A 277 -6.43 -7.59 -5.10
CA HIS A 277 -6.41 -8.34 -3.84
C HIS A 277 -6.69 -9.83 -4.03
N PRO A 278 -7.80 -10.25 -4.67
CA PRO A 278 -8.04 -11.67 -4.93
C PRO A 278 -7.00 -12.30 -5.86
N LEU A 279 -6.49 -11.57 -6.85
CA LEU A 279 -5.38 -12.05 -7.70
C LEU A 279 -4.10 -12.29 -6.90
N GLY A 280 -3.77 -11.40 -5.97
CA GLY A 280 -2.62 -11.55 -5.08
C GLY A 280 -2.73 -12.72 -4.08
N ALA A 281 -3.93 -13.28 -3.89
CA ALA A 281 -4.17 -14.48 -3.08
C ALA A 281 -3.95 -15.79 -3.85
N VAL A 282 -3.81 -15.75 -5.19
CA VAL A 282 -3.57 -16.93 -6.04
C VAL A 282 -2.11 -17.37 -5.88
N LYS A 283 -1.89 -18.33 -4.97
CA LYS A 283 -0.53 -18.76 -4.55
C LYS A 283 0.32 -19.27 -5.70
N GLU A 284 -0.28 -20.02 -6.64
CA GLU A 284 0.43 -20.62 -7.77
C GLU A 284 1.04 -19.57 -8.71
N LEU A 285 0.47 -18.38 -8.78
CA LEU A 285 0.94 -17.33 -9.68
C LEU A 285 1.94 -16.38 -9.00
N ASN A 286 1.95 -16.31 -7.68
CA ASN A 286 2.83 -15.44 -6.87
C ASN A 286 2.92 -14.00 -7.43
N LEU A 287 1.77 -13.40 -7.70
CA LEU A 287 1.65 -12.12 -8.40
C LEU A 287 2.04 -10.94 -7.48
N HIS A 288 2.88 -10.05 -8.00
CA HIS A 288 3.27 -8.84 -7.29
C HIS A 288 2.16 -7.79 -7.35
N HIS A 289 1.74 -7.29 -6.19
CA HIS A 289 0.58 -6.39 -6.03
C HIS A 289 0.66 -5.13 -6.90
N GLY A 290 1.77 -4.39 -6.85
CA GLY A 290 1.93 -3.17 -7.64
C GLY A 290 1.94 -3.43 -9.15
N THR A 291 2.45 -4.59 -9.60
CA THR A 291 2.37 -5.00 -11.01
C THR A 291 0.92 -5.25 -11.42
N LEU A 292 0.13 -5.90 -10.56
CA LEU A 292 -1.31 -6.10 -10.78
C LEU A 292 -2.02 -4.77 -10.93
N ASN A 293 -1.79 -3.83 -10.00
CA ASN A 293 -2.42 -2.53 -10.03
C ASN A 293 -2.08 -1.75 -11.30
N ALA A 294 -0.82 -1.78 -11.75
CA ALA A 294 -0.39 -1.17 -13.00
C ALA A 294 -1.14 -1.72 -14.22
N VAL A 295 -1.28 -3.04 -14.30
CA VAL A 295 -1.89 -3.74 -15.44
C VAL A 295 -3.41 -3.57 -15.48
N ILE A 296 -4.07 -3.51 -14.32
CA ILE A 296 -5.51 -3.39 -14.19
C ILE A 296 -5.99 -1.93 -14.39
N LEU A 297 -5.20 -0.95 -13.96
CA LEU A 297 -5.58 0.47 -13.95
C LEU A 297 -6.14 0.98 -15.29
N PRO A 298 -5.55 0.66 -16.48
CA PRO A 298 -6.10 1.10 -17.76
C PRO A 298 -7.54 0.67 -18.02
N ALA A 299 -7.87 -0.58 -17.70
CA ALA A 299 -9.23 -1.12 -17.89
C ALA A 299 -10.23 -0.42 -16.97
N VAL A 300 -9.86 -0.18 -15.71
CA VAL A 300 -10.70 0.50 -14.72
C VAL A 300 -10.91 1.98 -15.07
N LEU A 301 -9.87 2.68 -15.55
CA LEU A 301 -10.02 4.06 -16.03
C LEU A 301 -11.05 4.16 -17.16
N ARG A 302 -11.01 3.23 -18.12
CA ARG A 302 -12.00 3.19 -19.21
C ARG A 302 -13.40 2.88 -18.69
N TYR A 303 -13.53 1.96 -17.75
CA TYR A 303 -14.81 1.61 -17.15
C TYR A 303 -15.45 2.78 -16.39
N ASN A 304 -14.65 3.58 -15.69
CA ASN A 304 -15.11 4.71 -14.89
C ASN A 304 -15.38 5.97 -15.74
N GLU A 305 -15.01 5.98 -17.03
CA GLU A 305 -15.23 7.12 -17.91
C GLU A 305 -16.73 7.51 -17.95
N GLY A 306 -17.01 8.80 -17.87
CA GLY A 306 -18.38 9.32 -17.80
C GLY A 306 -19.03 9.26 -16.40
N HIS A 307 -18.38 8.64 -15.39
CA HIS A 307 -18.92 8.51 -14.01
C HIS A 307 -18.13 9.32 -12.97
N VAL A 308 -17.19 10.15 -13.40
CA VAL A 308 -16.23 10.86 -12.52
C VAL A 308 -16.35 12.38 -12.58
N GLY A 309 -17.38 12.92 -13.25
CA GLY A 309 -17.57 14.36 -13.42
C GLY A 309 -16.36 15.03 -14.07
N ASP A 310 -15.84 16.11 -13.46
CA ASP A 310 -14.68 16.85 -13.95
C ASP A 310 -13.32 16.24 -13.53
N LYS A 311 -13.32 15.16 -12.76
CA LYS A 311 -12.08 14.62 -12.15
C LYS A 311 -11.05 14.17 -13.19
N TYR A 312 -11.48 13.62 -14.33
CA TYR A 312 -10.53 13.26 -15.40
C TYR A 312 -9.90 14.52 -16.04
N ALA A 313 -10.61 15.60 -16.19
CA ALA A 313 -10.03 16.85 -16.69
C ALA A 313 -9.00 17.41 -15.70
N ARG A 314 -9.32 17.42 -14.41
CA ARG A 314 -8.41 17.85 -13.34
C ARG A 314 -7.17 16.97 -13.26
N LEU A 315 -7.34 15.64 -13.40
CA LEU A 315 -6.22 14.69 -13.39
C LEU A 315 -5.30 14.93 -14.60
N ARG A 316 -5.85 15.07 -15.83
CA ARG A 316 -5.05 15.43 -17.03
C ARG A 316 -4.25 16.70 -16.83
N GLN A 317 -4.89 17.74 -16.32
CA GLN A 317 -4.23 19.02 -16.06
C GLN A 317 -3.06 18.85 -15.10
N ARG A 318 -3.26 18.09 -14.01
CA ARG A 318 -2.24 17.87 -12.98
C ARG A 318 -1.07 17.02 -13.50
N LEU A 319 -1.36 16.04 -14.34
CA LEU A 319 -0.35 15.20 -15.01
C LEU A 319 0.35 15.91 -16.18
N GLY A 320 0.01 17.15 -16.50
CA GLY A 320 0.57 17.89 -17.63
C GLY A 320 0.15 17.33 -19.01
N LEU A 321 -1.02 16.67 -19.09
CA LEU A 321 -1.51 16.02 -20.29
C LEU A 321 -2.48 16.92 -21.08
N PRO A 322 -2.55 16.80 -22.43
CA PRO A 322 -3.56 17.48 -23.22
C PRO A 322 -4.99 17.17 -22.77
N ALA A 323 -5.91 18.14 -22.90
CA ALA A 323 -7.30 17.99 -22.47
C ALA A 323 -8.02 16.77 -23.06
N GLY A 324 -7.71 16.39 -24.30
CA GLY A 324 -8.28 15.23 -24.99
C GLY A 324 -7.51 13.92 -24.80
N CYS A 325 -6.49 13.89 -23.92
CA CYS A 325 -5.70 12.68 -23.70
C CYS A 325 -6.55 11.54 -23.12
N ASP A 326 -6.49 10.35 -23.72
CA ASP A 326 -7.05 9.13 -23.16
C ASP A 326 -6.16 8.66 -21.99
N LEU A 327 -6.67 8.77 -20.75
CA LEU A 327 -5.95 8.39 -19.53
C LEU A 327 -5.65 6.89 -19.50
N SER A 328 -6.55 6.05 -19.99
CA SER A 328 -6.33 4.59 -20.08
C SER A 328 -5.15 4.28 -21.00
N LYS A 329 -5.12 4.91 -22.18
CA LYS A 329 -4.00 4.77 -23.12
C LYS A 329 -2.70 5.32 -22.53
N TYR A 330 -2.74 6.48 -21.90
CA TYR A 330 -1.56 7.08 -21.25
C TYR A 330 -0.91 6.12 -20.24
N ILE A 331 -1.72 5.51 -19.37
CA ILE A 331 -1.20 4.54 -18.38
C ILE A 331 -0.70 3.26 -19.07
N LYS A 332 -1.38 2.77 -20.11
CA LYS A 332 -0.92 1.60 -20.88
C LYS A 332 0.45 1.87 -21.54
N ASP A 333 0.62 3.05 -22.14
CA ASP A 333 1.88 3.48 -22.73
C ASP A 333 2.99 3.66 -21.68
N LEU A 334 2.65 4.19 -20.50
CA LEU A 334 3.59 4.31 -19.37
C LEU A 334 4.05 2.94 -18.89
N ASN A 335 3.12 1.99 -18.71
CA ASN A 335 3.46 0.61 -18.33
C ASN A 335 4.42 -0.04 -19.33
N ALA A 336 4.21 0.19 -20.64
CA ALA A 336 5.10 -0.32 -21.68
C ALA A 336 6.52 0.28 -21.58
N ARG A 337 6.64 1.61 -21.34
CA ARG A 337 7.94 2.26 -21.13
C ARG A 337 8.65 1.76 -19.86
N LEU A 338 7.89 1.42 -18.83
CA LEU A 338 8.38 0.84 -17.58
C LEU A 338 8.68 -0.68 -17.70
N LYS A 339 8.44 -1.28 -18.86
CA LYS A 339 8.64 -2.72 -19.14
C LYS A 339 7.82 -3.63 -18.21
N LEU A 340 6.64 -3.16 -17.78
CA LEU A 340 5.69 -3.97 -17.03
C LEU A 340 4.91 -4.91 -17.96
N PRO A 341 4.33 -6.01 -17.45
CA PRO A 341 3.52 -6.92 -18.26
C PRO A 341 2.39 -6.18 -18.98
N PRO A 342 2.09 -6.54 -20.24
CA PRO A 342 1.09 -5.83 -21.03
C PRO A 342 -0.35 -6.08 -20.58
N ASN A 343 -0.62 -7.24 -19.94
CA ASN A 343 -1.96 -7.66 -19.53
C ASN A 343 -1.90 -8.81 -18.50
N LEU A 344 -3.04 -9.15 -17.90
CA LEU A 344 -3.13 -10.23 -16.91
C LEU A 344 -2.83 -11.61 -17.50
N LYS A 345 -3.09 -11.85 -18.79
CA LYS A 345 -2.79 -13.11 -19.45
C LYS A 345 -1.28 -13.37 -19.51
N ALA A 346 -0.48 -12.33 -19.79
CA ALA A 346 0.97 -12.39 -19.74
C ALA A 346 1.52 -12.69 -18.33
N MET A 347 0.72 -12.44 -17.29
CA MET A 347 1.01 -12.74 -15.88
C MET A 347 0.54 -14.15 -15.47
N GLY A 348 0.00 -14.95 -16.38
CA GLY A 348 -0.46 -16.33 -16.14
C GLY A 348 -1.91 -16.45 -15.66
N VAL A 349 -2.67 -15.35 -15.59
CA VAL A 349 -4.10 -15.40 -15.26
C VAL A 349 -4.87 -16.05 -16.41
N ARG A 350 -5.77 -16.98 -16.10
CA ARG A 350 -6.59 -17.71 -17.05
C ARG A 350 -8.05 -17.29 -16.95
N GLU A 351 -8.78 -17.30 -18.06
CA GLU A 351 -10.21 -16.95 -18.09
C GLU A 351 -11.05 -17.81 -17.16
N THR A 352 -10.67 -19.10 -16.98
CA THR A 352 -11.35 -20.02 -16.05
C THR A 352 -11.32 -19.57 -14.58
N MET A 353 -10.43 -18.67 -14.22
CA MET A 353 -10.32 -18.11 -12.85
C MET A 353 -11.29 -16.95 -12.62
N ILE A 354 -11.78 -16.29 -13.69
CA ILE A 354 -12.53 -15.03 -13.61
C ILE A 354 -13.79 -15.14 -12.73
N PRO A 355 -14.65 -16.18 -12.83
CA PRO A 355 -15.89 -16.22 -12.04
C PRO A 355 -15.63 -16.20 -10.53
N VAL A 356 -14.57 -16.87 -10.06
CA VAL A 356 -14.18 -16.92 -8.64
C VAL A 356 -13.53 -15.61 -8.21
N LEU A 357 -12.67 -15.05 -9.07
CA LEU A 357 -12.02 -13.77 -8.81
C LEU A 357 -13.03 -12.62 -8.75
N ALA A 358 -14.03 -12.60 -9.63
CA ALA A 358 -15.09 -11.60 -9.65
C ALA A 358 -15.95 -11.68 -8.38
N GLU A 359 -16.30 -12.88 -7.93
CA GLU A 359 -17.03 -13.10 -6.67
C GLU A 359 -16.22 -12.57 -5.46
N SER A 360 -14.92 -12.86 -5.42
CA SER A 360 -14.04 -12.39 -4.35
C SER A 360 -13.85 -10.86 -4.39
N ALA A 361 -13.77 -10.28 -5.59
CA ALA A 361 -13.66 -8.83 -5.78
C ALA A 361 -14.91 -8.09 -5.29
N MET A 362 -16.10 -8.68 -5.46
CA MET A 362 -17.35 -8.12 -4.91
C MET A 362 -17.34 -7.99 -3.40
N GLN A 363 -16.62 -8.88 -2.70
CA GLN A 363 -16.51 -8.87 -1.24
C GLN A 363 -15.39 -7.93 -0.74
N ASP A 364 -14.59 -7.38 -1.64
CA ASP A 364 -13.51 -6.45 -1.26
C ASP A 364 -14.07 -5.08 -0.88
N HIS A 365 -13.55 -4.51 0.19
CA HIS A 365 -14.00 -3.21 0.71
C HIS A 365 -13.74 -2.04 -0.24
N CYS A 366 -12.78 -2.16 -1.16
CA CYS A 366 -12.46 -1.13 -2.15
C CYS A 366 -13.58 -0.97 -3.19
N THR A 367 -14.36 -2.02 -3.43
CA THR A 367 -15.52 -2.03 -4.34
C THR A 367 -16.52 -0.93 -4.02
N LEU A 368 -16.73 -0.66 -2.74
CA LEU A 368 -17.73 0.31 -2.23
C LEU A 368 -17.40 1.76 -2.57
N THR A 369 -16.19 2.05 -3.00
CA THR A 369 -15.71 3.42 -3.26
C THR A 369 -15.25 3.64 -4.70
N ASN A 370 -15.58 2.71 -5.61
CA ASN A 370 -15.42 2.94 -7.04
C ASN A 370 -16.47 3.93 -7.56
N PRO A 371 -16.11 4.90 -8.43
CA PRO A 371 -17.05 5.92 -8.92
C PRO A 371 -18.26 5.34 -9.66
N ARG A 372 -18.04 4.37 -10.54
CA ARG A 372 -19.11 3.63 -11.22
C ARG A 372 -19.46 2.38 -10.39
N PRO A 373 -20.74 2.17 -10.05
CA PRO A 373 -21.15 0.97 -9.33
C PRO A 373 -20.69 -0.32 -10.00
N LEU A 374 -20.35 -1.31 -9.19
CA LEU A 374 -19.81 -2.59 -9.60
C LEU A 374 -20.76 -3.70 -9.17
N ASP A 375 -21.02 -4.63 -10.08
CA ASP A 375 -21.61 -5.93 -9.82
C ASP A 375 -20.65 -7.04 -10.33
N LYS A 376 -21.02 -8.29 -10.14
CA LYS A 376 -20.20 -9.43 -10.57
C LYS A 376 -19.91 -9.41 -12.06
N GLY A 377 -20.93 -9.09 -12.89
CA GLY A 377 -20.77 -9.01 -14.35
C GLY A 377 -19.82 -7.90 -14.76
N ALA A 378 -19.84 -6.75 -14.07
CA ALA A 378 -18.89 -5.66 -14.28
C ALA A 378 -17.45 -6.11 -13.97
N TYR A 379 -17.23 -6.85 -12.88
CA TYR A 379 -15.92 -7.41 -12.57
C TYR A 379 -15.45 -8.43 -13.61
N GLU A 380 -16.32 -9.33 -14.06
CA GLU A 380 -16.00 -10.30 -15.12
C GLU A 380 -15.54 -9.56 -16.40
N MET A 381 -16.28 -8.52 -16.82
CA MET A 381 -15.89 -7.67 -17.96
C MET A 381 -14.54 -6.96 -17.72
N LEU A 382 -14.30 -6.44 -16.53
CA LEU A 382 -13.05 -5.76 -16.18
C LEU A 382 -11.86 -6.72 -16.20
N PHE A 383 -12.01 -7.94 -15.67
CA PHE A 383 -10.97 -8.98 -15.75
C PHE A 383 -10.64 -9.33 -17.21
N LEU A 384 -11.66 -9.55 -18.05
CA LEU A 384 -11.47 -9.80 -19.48
C LEU A 384 -10.77 -8.62 -20.18
N ALA A 385 -11.18 -7.39 -19.89
CA ALA A 385 -10.56 -6.19 -20.45
C ALA A 385 -9.09 -6.02 -20.02
N ALA A 386 -8.74 -6.42 -18.80
CA ALA A 386 -7.36 -6.38 -18.31
C ALA A 386 -6.52 -7.57 -18.82
N MET A 387 -7.14 -8.60 -19.43
CA MET A 387 -6.46 -9.72 -20.11
C MET A 387 -6.20 -9.44 -21.59
N ALA A 388 -6.81 -8.42 -22.18
CA ALA A 388 -6.60 -7.99 -23.56
C ALA A 388 -5.40 -7.02 -23.64
#